data_e53eeafa545d2a418e3a28e44028fb8b
#
_entry.id   e53eeafa545d2a418e3a28e44028fb8b
#
_cell.length_a   1.000
_cell.length_b   1.000
_cell.length_c   1.000
_cell.angle_alpha   90.00
_cell.angle_beta   90.00
_cell.angle_gamma   90.00
#
_symmetry.space_group_name_H-M   'P 1'
#
loop_
_entity.id
_entity.type
_entity.pdbx_description
1 polymer ?
#
loop_
_entity_poly.entity_id
_entity_poly.type
_entity_poly.pdbx_seq_one_letter_code
_entity_poly.pdbx_strand_id
1 'polypeptide(L)'
;MGIGVMEYWSNKFKNPILQYSNRSIVQRRPVMASKIRLSVACGDYEIVRPLKEGTVAADGLELVVLTGHGSRERHWRMARNQEFDVCEFNIGAYFVARWRNEPITAIPVFLHRRFRHGFVFVNVKCGIKTPKDLIGKRVGGTNFQPAGNIWLRGILEEHYGVPHKEITWVVDRSEDVEFTPPRGLKIEMIPSGKHMDTMLAEGEIPAMINPYIPKPIVSGDSRVTRLFPNYKEVEMEYFKQTGIFPIMHVTAMKQEIVEKHPWVTVSLAKAFEQAKQVAYRRVVNPRVVPLAWWSHTWDEQQKTLGPDPWAYGLGETNRKNLQTIIRYCDQQGLIGREMSIEELFVDTDPGDAGGDEGHY
;
A
#
# COMPACT_ATOMS: atom_id res chain seq x y z
N MET A 1 -9.05 35.75 -64.21
CA MET A 1 -9.25 34.30 -64.32
C MET A 1 -9.49 33.75 -62.93
N GLY A 2 -10.68 33.26 -62.70
CA GLY A 2 -10.99 32.50 -61.57
C GLY A 2 -12.34 32.81 -60.95
N ILE A 3 -13.44 32.61 -61.61
CA ILE A 3 -14.80 32.50 -61.07
C ILE A 3 -15.23 31.05 -61.40
N GLY A 4 -15.38 30.19 -60.45
CA GLY A 4 -15.76 28.83 -60.80
C GLY A 4 -15.75 27.80 -59.70
N VAL A 5 -15.94 28.16 -58.42
CA VAL A 5 -16.00 27.16 -57.32
C VAL A 5 -17.20 27.37 -56.34
N MET A 6 -18.10 28.30 -56.62
CA MET A 6 -19.23 28.57 -55.69
C MET A 6 -20.60 28.11 -56.15
N GLU A 7 -20.74 27.35 -57.21
CA GLU A 7 -22.05 26.90 -57.70
C GLU A 7 -22.36 25.40 -57.53
N TYR A 8 -21.49 24.61 -56.87
CA TYR A 8 -21.69 23.14 -56.78
C TYR A 8 -22.42 22.66 -55.54
N TRP A 9 -22.75 23.53 -54.57
CA TRP A 9 -23.31 23.11 -53.27
C TRP A 9 -24.76 23.55 -52.99
N SER A 10 -25.50 24.14 -53.94
CA SER A 10 -26.86 24.65 -53.66
C SER A 10 -28.03 23.75 -54.03
N ASN A 11 -27.83 22.54 -54.56
CA ASN A 11 -28.92 21.75 -55.13
C ASN A 11 -29.10 20.33 -54.66
N LYS A 12 -28.82 20.00 -53.40
CA LYS A 12 -29.00 18.61 -52.88
C LYS A 12 -29.66 18.44 -51.51
N PHE A 13 -30.51 19.34 -51.06
CA PHE A 13 -31.35 19.06 -49.89
C PHE A 13 -32.78 19.62 -50.09
N LYS A 14 -33.59 18.90 -50.86
CA LYS A 14 -35.06 18.98 -50.72
C LYS A 14 -35.48 17.88 -49.72
N ASN A 15 -35.64 18.23 -48.44
CA ASN A 15 -36.22 17.36 -47.45
C ASN A 15 -37.75 17.30 -47.58
N PRO A 16 -38.39 16.13 -47.62
CA PRO A 16 -39.80 16.00 -47.40
C PRO A 16 -40.13 16.23 -45.94
N ILE A 17 -41.06 17.11 -45.68
CA ILE A 17 -41.64 17.36 -44.36
C ILE A 17 -42.36 16.10 -43.89
N LEU A 18 -41.73 15.35 -42.96
CA LEU A 18 -42.42 14.30 -42.24
C LEU A 18 -43.18 14.95 -41.06
N GLN A 19 -44.51 14.89 -41.15
CA GLN A 19 -45.40 15.23 -40.03
C GLN A 19 -45.15 14.23 -38.86
N TYR A 20 -44.41 14.67 -37.86
CA TYR A 20 -44.33 13.93 -36.61
C TYR A 20 -45.55 14.23 -35.74
N SER A 21 -46.39 13.23 -35.56
CA SER A 21 -47.45 13.23 -34.56
C SER A 21 -46.87 13.45 -33.18
N ASN A 22 -47.34 14.48 -32.45
CA ASN A 22 -47.04 14.76 -31.05
C ASN A 22 -47.48 13.58 -30.16
N ARG A 23 -46.67 12.53 -30.06
CA ARG A 23 -46.70 11.64 -28.89
C ARG A 23 -45.68 12.18 -27.91
N SER A 24 -46.14 12.76 -26.81
CA SER A 24 -45.34 13.13 -25.66
C SER A 24 -44.61 11.89 -25.14
N ILE A 25 -43.38 11.70 -25.60
CA ILE A 25 -42.44 10.78 -24.95
C ILE A 25 -42.08 11.46 -23.63
N VAL A 26 -42.76 11.07 -22.56
CA VAL A 26 -42.32 11.34 -21.20
C VAL A 26 -40.96 10.65 -21.09
N GLN A 27 -39.88 11.35 -21.37
CA GLN A 27 -38.56 10.92 -20.99
C GLN A 27 -38.57 10.84 -19.48
N ARG A 28 -38.76 9.62 -18.94
CA ARG A 28 -38.44 9.32 -17.55
C ARG A 28 -36.97 9.65 -17.43
N ARG A 29 -36.62 10.80 -16.78
CA ARG A 29 -35.27 11.03 -16.32
C ARG A 29 -34.85 9.78 -15.55
N PRO A 30 -33.71 9.13 -15.88
CA PRO A 30 -33.25 8.02 -15.09
C PRO A 30 -33.18 8.54 -13.65
N VAL A 31 -33.86 7.89 -12.74
CA VAL A 31 -33.69 8.13 -11.31
C VAL A 31 -32.23 7.81 -11.06
N MET A 32 -31.40 8.83 -10.86
CA MET A 32 -30.02 8.63 -10.49
C MET A 32 -30.06 7.87 -9.17
N ALA A 33 -29.71 6.61 -9.17
CA ALA A 33 -29.56 5.83 -7.95
C ALA A 33 -28.68 6.63 -6.99
N SER A 34 -29.12 6.81 -5.75
CA SER A 34 -28.34 7.56 -4.76
C SER A 34 -26.98 6.89 -4.59
N LYS A 35 -25.91 7.67 -4.76
CA LYS A 35 -24.55 7.17 -4.56
C LYS A 35 -24.38 6.70 -3.11
N ILE A 36 -23.68 5.60 -2.92
CA ILE A 36 -23.26 5.18 -1.58
C ILE A 36 -22.09 6.08 -1.16
N ARG A 37 -22.22 6.73 -0.03
CA ARG A 37 -21.17 7.57 0.54
C ARG A 37 -20.26 6.74 1.44
N LEU A 38 -18.94 6.79 1.17
CA LEU A 38 -17.93 6.03 1.91
C LEU A 38 -16.79 6.94 2.36
N SER A 39 -16.37 6.79 3.61
CA SER A 39 -15.13 7.35 4.14
C SER A 39 -13.96 6.47 3.73
N VAL A 40 -12.92 7.09 3.13
CA VAL A 40 -11.70 6.40 2.68
C VAL A 40 -10.50 7.04 3.37
N ALA A 41 -9.97 6.40 4.41
CA ALA A 41 -8.79 6.88 5.13
C ALA A 41 -7.50 6.30 4.56
N CYS A 42 -6.58 7.12 4.07
CA CYS A 42 -5.31 6.69 3.49
C CYS A 42 -4.21 7.75 3.62
N GLY A 43 -2.99 7.42 3.20
CA GLY A 43 -1.91 8.40 3.12
C GLY A 43 -2.12 9.41 1.99
N ASP A 44 -1.49 10.58 2.12
CA ASP A 44 -1.54 11.62 1.09
C ASP A 44 -0.51 11.32 -0.02
N TYR A 45 -0.80 10.28 -0.80
CA TYR A 45 0.07 9.80 -1.88
C TYR A 45 -0.33 10.39 -3.23
N GLU A 46 0.64 10.61 -4.12
CA GLU A 46 0.35 11.03 -5.51
C GLU A 46 -0.62 10.07 -6.23
N ILE A 47 -0.49 8.76 -5.99
CA ILE A 47 -1.36 7.73 -6.58
C ILE A 47 -2.81 7.74 -6.04
N VAL A 48 -3.09 8.49 -4.98
CA VAL A 48 -4.43 8.68 -4.38
C VAL A 48 -4.97 10.09 -4.66
N ARG A 49 -4.08 11.04 -4.92
CA ARG A 49 -4.43 12.45 -5.11
C ARG A 49 -5.59 12.68 -6.10
N PRO A 50 -5.68 12.01 -7.26
CA PRO A 50 -6.79 12.19 -8.19
C PRO A 50 -8.16 11.83 -7.60
N LEU A 51 -8.24 10.87 -6.66
CA LEU A 51 -9.48 10.57 -5.94
C LEU A 51 -9.82 11.70 -4.93
N LYS A 52 -8.81 12.18 -4.20
CA LYS A 52 -8.95 13.28 -3.24
C LYS A 52 -9.39 14.59 -3.90
N GLU A 53 -8.83 14.89 -5.08
CA GLU A 53 -9.15 16.08 -5.87
C GLU A 53 -10.46 15.95 -6.66
N GLY A 54 -11.07 14.75 -6.73
CA GLY A 54 -12.28 14.49 -7.51
C GLY A 54 -12.06 14.44 -9.03
N THR A 55 -10.80 14.39 -9.50
CA THR A 55 -10.49 14.22 -10.94
C THR A 55 -10.70 12.77 -11.41
N VAL A 56 -10.73 11.84 -10.48
CA VAL A 56 -11.19 10.46 -10.68
C VAL A 56 -12.32 10.20 -9.69
N ALA A 57 -13.40 9.59 -10.15
CA ALA A 57 -14.55 9.22 -9.35
C ALA A 57 -14.77 7.69 -9.41
N ALA A 58 -15.31 7.13 -8.34
CA ALA A 58 -15.74 5.73 -8.32
C ALA A 58 -17.20 5.63 -8.77
N ASP A 59 -17.50 4.70 -9.66
CA ASP A 59 -18.84 4.51 -10.20
C ASP A 59 -19.83 4.14 -9.07
N GLY A 60 -20.94 4.86 -8.98
CA GLY A 60 -21.97 4.64 -7.96
C GLY A 60 -21.58 5.06 -6.53
N LEU A 61 -20.39 5.63 -6.30
CA LEU A 61 -19.89 6.01 -4.99
C LEU A 61 -19.68 7.53 -4.87
N GLU A 62 -19.84 8.03 -3.65
CA GLU A 62 -19.36 9.34 -3.19
C GLU A 62 -18.25 9.10 -2.16
N LEU A 63 -17.00 9.36 -2.52
CA LEU A 63 -15.85 9.10 -1.66
C LEU A 63 -15.48 10.34 -0.85
N VAL A 64 -15.39 10.19 0.47
CA VAL A 64 -14.81 11.18 1.39
C VAL A 64 -13.39 10.74 1.71
N VAL A 65 -12.41 11.25 0.95
CA VAL A 65 -11.01 10.84 1.07
C VAL A 65 -10.33 11.61 2.21
N LEU A 66 -9.92 10.88 3.25
CA LEU A 66 -9.34 11.40 4.48
C LEU A 66 -7.83 11.11 4.52
N THR A 67 -7.00 12.12 4.27
CA THR A 67 -5.53 12.00 4.23
C THR A 67 -4.83 12.71 5.39
N GLY A 68 -5.58 13.32 6.31
CA GLY A 68 -5.03 14.10 7.42
C GLY A 68 -4.51 13.28 8.61
N HIS A 69 -4.77 11.96 8.64
CA HIS A 69 -4.35 11.09 9.73
C HIS A 69 -3.00 10.44 9.44
N GLY A 70 -2.07 10.51 10.40
CA GLY A 70 -0.82 9.73 10.35
C GLY A 70 -1.11 8.22 10.30
N SER A 71 -0.22 7.43 9.70
CA SER A 71 -0.44 5.98 9.53
C SER A 71 -0.70 5.27 10.86
N ARG A 72 0.04 5.61 11.92
CA ARG A 72 -0.14 5.05 13.26
C ARG A 72 -1.56 5.28 13.80
N GLU A 73 -2.03 6.52 13.74
CA GLU A 73 -3.38 6.89 14.21
C GLU A 73 -4.45 6.18 13.39
N ARG A 74 -4.35 6.25 12.07
CA ARG A 74 -5.30 5.63 11.14
C ARG A 74 -5.42 4.12 11.37
N HIS A 75 -4.29 3.42 11.49
CA HIS A 75 -4.29 1.97 11.72
C HIS A 75 -4.92 1.62 13.08
N TRP A 76 -4.58 2.35 14.13
CA TRP A 76 -5.14 2.14 15.45
C TRP A 76 -6.67 2.36 15.47
N ARG A 77 -7.15 3.46 14.87
CA ARG A 77 -8.58 3.78 14.78
C ARG A 77 -9.36 2.72 14.00
N MET A 78 -8.78 2.22 12.91
CA MET A 78 -9.38 1.13 12.14
C MET A 78 -9.39 -0.18 12.94
N ALA A 79 -8.28 -0.56 13.55
CA ALA A 79 -8.16 -1.80 14.30
C ALA A 79 -9.10 -1.88 15.52
N ARG A 80 -9.24 -0.78 16.25
CA ARG A 80 -9.99 -0.75 17.53
C ARG A 80 -11.46 -0.36 17.35
N ASN A 81 -11.76 0.52 16.42
CA ASN A 81 -13.08 1.15 16.33
C ASN A 81 -13.76 0.89 14.98
N GLN A 82 -13.06 0.32 13.99
CA GLN A 82 -13.53 0.20 12.60
C GLN A 82 -14.14 1.54 12.11
N GLU A 83 -13.46 2.64 12.42
CA GLU A 83 -14.01 3.98 12.28
C GLU A 83 -14.27 4.37 10.82
N PHE A 84 -13.44 3.87 9.90
CA PHE A 84 -13.52 4.19 8.47
C PHE A 84 -14.20 3.05 7.71
N ASP A 85 -14.95 3.40 6.66
CA ASP A 85 -15.58 2.40 5.79
C ASP A 85 -14.52 1.66 4.96
N VAL A 86 -13.52 2.41 4.47
CA VAL A 86 -12.35 1.92 3.75
C VAL A 86 -11.11 2.54 4.36
N CYS A 87 -10.07 1.75 4.59
CA CYS A 87 -8.85 2.22 5.26
C CYS A 87 -7.61 1.58 4.66
N GLU A 88 -6.62 2.39 4.30
CA GLU A 88 -5.26 1.88 4.12
C GLU A 88 -4.76 1.36 5.46
N PHE A 89 -4.52 0.06 5.55
CA PHE A 89 -4.25 -0.63 6.81
C PHE A 89 -2.97 -1.46 6.73
N ASN A 90 -2.25 -1.54 7.84
CA ASN A 90 -1.01 -2.32 7.93
C ASN A 90 -1.30 -3.79 7.64
N ILE A 91 -0.56 -4.41 6.69
CA ILE A 91 -0.86 -5.78 6.26
C ILE A 91 -0.64 -6.80 7.37
N GLY A 92 0.35 -6.62 8.26
CA GLY A 92 0.57 -7.52 9.39
C GLY A 92 -0.59 -7.47 10.40
N ALA A 93 -1.00 -6.27 10.80
CA ALA A 93 -2.16 -6.09 11.67
C ALA A 93 -3.46 -6.60 11.01
N TYR A 94 -3.60 -6.42 9.68
CA TYR A 94 -4.72 -6.96 8.93
C TYR A 94 -4.77 -8.50 9.00
N PHE A 95 -3.65 -9.19 8.80
CA PHE A 95 -3.63 -10.66 8.87
C PHE A 95 -3.96 -11.17 10.28
N VAL A 96 -3.46 -10.51 11.33
CA VAL A 96 -3.83 -10.85 12.70
C VAL A 96 -5.33 -10.61 12.94
N ALA A 97 -5.89 -9.50 12.45
CA ALA A 97 -7.32 -9.22 12.58
C ALA A 97 -8.17 -10.28 11.85
N ARG A 98 -7.79 -10.69 10.64
CA ARG A 98 -8.46 -11.76 9.90
C ARG A 98 -8.35 -13.11 10.61
N TRP A 99 -7.17 -13.43 11.15
CA TRP A 99 -6.97 -14.63 11.96
C TRP A 99 -7.87 -14.66 13.20
N ARG A 100 -8.16 -13.50 13.77
CA ARG A 100 -9.08 -13.34 14.91
C ARG A 100 -10.56 -13.23 14.50
N ASN A 101 -10.89 -13.38 13.24
CA ASN A 101 -12.23 -13.22 12.67
C ASN A 101 -12.85 -11.83 12.91
N GLU A 102 -12.02 -10.79 12.96
CA GLU A 102 -12.53 -9.42 12.99
C GLU A 102 -13.30 -9.11 11.70
N PRO A 103 -14.43 -8.36 11.76
CA PRO A 103 -15.34 -8.15 10.62
C PRO A 103 -14.82 -7.10 9.63
N ILE A 104 -13.59 -7.30 9.16
CA ILE A 104 -12.94 -6.52 8.09
C ILE A 104 -12.48 -7.44 6.98
N THR A 105 -12.46 -6.95 5.76
CA THR A 105 -11.88 -7.61 4.60
C THR A 105 -11.00 -6.64 3.84
N ALA A 106 -10.36 -7.04 2.74
CA ALA A 106 -9.55 -6.15 1.92
C ALA A 106 -9.75 -6.39 0.44
N ILE A 107 -9.62 -5.33 -0.35
CA ILE A 107 -9.43 -5.40 -1.79
C ILE A 107 -7.92 -5.39 -2.09
N PRO A 108 -7.47 -6.02 -3.19
CA PRO A 108 -6.05 -6.14 -3.53
C PRO A 108 -5.50 -4.83 -4.14
N VAL A 109 -5.66 -3.73 -3.41
CA VAL A 109 -5.10 -2.41 -3.71
C VAL A 109 -4.03 -2.09 -2.67
N PHE A 110 -2.78 -1.91 -3.09
CA PHE A 110 -1.60 -1.83 -2.24
C PHE A 110 -0.96 -0.45 -2.37
N LEU A 111 -1.45 0.51 -1.56
CA LEU A 111 -1.05 1.92 -1.65
C LEU A 111 0.38 2.19 -1.17
N HIS A 112 0.93 1.32 -0.32
CA HIS A 112 2.27 1.49 0.22
C HIS A 112 3.11 0.22 0.03
N ARG A 113 4.22 0.39 -0.70
CA ARG A 113 5.28 -0.61 -0.86
C ARG A 113 6.62 0.03 -0.51
N ARG A 114 7.55 -0.76 0.05
CA ARG A 114 8.88 -0.24 0.37
C ARG A 114 9.88 -1.36 0.64
N PHE A 115 11.06 -1.28 0.06
CA PHE A 115 12.21 -2.04 0.51
C PHE A 115 12.61 -1.64 1.93
N ARG A 116 13.31 -2.53 2.64
CA ARG A 116 13.52 -2.35 4.08
C ARG A 116 14.96 -2.46 4.55
N HIS A 117 15.92 -2.84 3.72
CA HIS A 117 17.32 -2.94 4.13
C HIS A 117 17.84 -1.59 4.63
N GLY A 118 17.47 -0.49 3.99
CA GLY A 118 17.83 0.86 4.44
C GLY A 118 17.20 1.30 5.76
N PHE A 119 16.40 0.46 6.42
CA PHE A 119 15.69 0.77 7.66
C PHE A 119 16.18 -0.06 8.86
N VAL A 120 17.40 -0.57 8.80
CA VAL A 120 18.13 -1.16 9.92
C VAL A 120 19.21 -0.17 10.36
N PHE A 121 19.10 0.32 11.58
CA PHE A 121 19.98 1.33 12.15
C PHE A 121 20.78 0.75 13.32
N VAL A 122 22.05 1.15 13.45
CA VAL A 122 22.94 0.63 14.47
C VAL A 122 23.72 1.76 15.15
N ASN A 123 24.01 1.58 16.44
CA ASN A 123 24.95 2.44 17.14
C ASN A 123 26.39 2.01 16.78
N VAL A 124 27.21 2.97 16.34
CA VAL A 124 28.57 2.70 15.83
C VAL A 124 29.52 2.10 16.88
N LYS A 125 29.25 2.33 18.17
CA LYS A 125 30.08 1.82 19.27
C LYS A 125 29.71 0.41 19.71
N CYS A 126 28.54 -0.11 19.29
CA CYS A 126 28.04 -1.42 19.72
C CYS A 126 28.58 -2.60 18.91
N GLY A 127 29.46 -2.36 17.93
CA GLY A 127 30.19 -3.40 17.20
C GLY A 127 29.37 -4.18 16.19
N ILE A 128 28.15 -3.72 15.84
CA ILE A 128 27.30 -4.34 14.80
C ILE A 128 27.81 -3.89 13.43
N LYS A 129 28.35 -4.81 12.65
CA LYS A 129 28.88 -4.58 11.30
C LYS A 129 28.17 -5.38 10.22
N THR A 130 27.64 -6.53 10.61
CA THR A 130 26.91 -7.46 9.72
C THR A 130 25.56 -7.85 10.33
N PRO A 131 24.60 -8.33 9.53
CA PRO A 131 23.32 -8.81 10.06
C PRO A 131 23.47 -9.88 11.14
N LYS A 132 24.46 -10.78 11.03
CA LYS A 132 24.69 -11.84 12.04
C LYS A 132 25.08 -11.31 13.41
N ASP A 133 25.64 -10.11 13.50
CA ASP A 133 25.98 -9.48 14.78
C ASP A 133 24.74 -9.09 15.60
N LEU A 134 23.53 -9.14 15.00
CA LEU A 134 22.26 -8.91 15.70
C LEU A 134 21.84 -10.12 16.55
N ILE A 135 22.39 -11.32 16.31
CA ILE A 135 22.06 -12.53 17.05
C ILE A 135 22.40 -12.33 18.53
N GLY A 136 21.47 -12.65 19.40
CA GLY A 136 21.59 -12.48 20.87
C GLY A 136 21.49 -11.02 21.34
N LYS A 137 21.24 -10.05 20.46
CA LYS A 137 21.15 -8.64 20.83
C LYS A 137 19.72 -8.19 21.11
N ARG A 138 19.63 -7.03 21.77
CA ARG A 138 18.39 -6.28 21.92
C ARG A 138 18.22 -5.36 20.70
N VAL A 139 17.14 -5.53 19.94
CA VAL A 139 16.85 -4.74 18.74
C VAL A 139 15.55 -3.98 18.95
N GLY A 140 15.63 -2.67 18.83
CA GLY A 140 14.48 -1.77 18.98
C GLY A 140 13.54 -1.80 17.78
N GLY A 141 12.27 -1.50 18.03
CA GLY A 141 11.24 -1.30 17.00
C GLY A 141 10.01 -0.65 17.60
N THR A 142 9.06 -0.19 16.78
CA THR A 142 7.84 0.43 17.32
C THR A 142 6.96 -0.59 18.07
N ASN A 143 6.64 -1.68 17.42
CA ASN A 143 5.94 -2.85 17.96
C ASN A 143 6.22 -4.04 17.04
N PHE A 144 5.62 -5.20 17.27
CA PHE A 144 5.97 -6.43 16.56
C PHE A 144 5.24 -6.60 15.22
N GLN A 145 3.98 -6.15 15.11
CA GLN A 145 3.12 -6.34 13.93
C GLN A 145 3.41 -5.48 12.69
N PRO A 146 4.11 -4.33 12.73
CA PRO A 146 4.29 -3.53 11.52
C PRO A 146 4.89 -4.34 10.37
N ALA A 147 4.30 -4.20 9.18
CA ALA A 147 4.74 -4.90 7.97
C ALA A 147 6.23 -4.77 7.70
N GLY A 148 6.79 -3.56 7.90
CA GLY A 148 8.23 -3.34 7.74
C GLY A 148 9.08 -4.20 8.68
N ASN A 149 8.61 -4.44 9.90
CA ASN A 149 9.30 -5.28 10.87
C ASN A 149 9.14 -6.77 10.53
N ILE A 150 7.95 -7.19 10.08
CA ILE A 150 7.70 -8.56 9.62
C ILE A 150 8.61 -8.90 8.43
N TRP A 151 8.62 -8.03 7.41
CA TRP A 151 9.49 -8.18 6.25
C TRP A 151 10.96 -8.24 6.64
N LEU A 152 11.44 -7.31 7.47
CA LEU A 152 12.84 -7.31 7.88
C LEU A 152 13.22 -8.55 8.66
N ARG A 153 12.40 -9.01 9.61
CA ARG A 153 12.66 -10.26 10.34
C ARG A 153 12.74 -11.45 9.39
N GLY A 154 11.79 -11.57 8.46
CA GLY A 154 11.79 -12.64 7.46
C GLY A 154 13.00 -12.57 6.53
N ILE A 155 13.34 -11.39 6.01
CA ILE A 155 14.51 -11.16 5.16
C ILE A 155 15.82 -11.48 5.91
N LEU A 156 15.96 -11.00 7.15
CA LEU A 156 17.15 -11.25 7.97
C LEU A 156 17.32 -12.76 8.25
N GLU A 157 16.24 -13.48 8.48
CA GLU A 157 16.29 -14.92 8.72
C GLU A 157 16.61 -15.68 7.43
N GLU A 158 15.86 -15.43 6.35
CA GLU A 158 15.95 -16.20 5.10
C GLU A 158 17.23 -15.91 4.31
N HIS A 159 17.65 -14.63 4.22
CA HIS A 159 18.76 -14.23 3.36
C HIS A 159 20.08 -13.97 4.12
N TYR A 160 20.03 -13.76 5.44
CA TYR A 160 21.21 -13.46 6.24
C TYR A 160 21.47 -14.46 7.37
N GLY A 161 20.58 -15.43 7.59
CA GLY A 161 20.71 -16.45 8.63
C GLY A 161 20.65 -15.89 10.04
N VAL A 162 19.78 -14.90 10.29
CA VAL A 162 19.54 -14.27 11.59
C VAL A 162 18.15 -14.65 12.11
N PRO A 163 18.02 -15.71 12.93
CA PRO A 163 16.74 -16.17 13.42
C PRO A 163 16.07 -15.11 14.33
N HIS A 164 14.83 -14.73 14.03
CA HIS A 164 14.13 -13.70 14.79
C HIS A 164 13.91 -14.07 16.26
N LYS A 165 13.88 -15.37 16.62
CA LYS A 165 13.76 -15.87 18.00
C LYS A 165 15.03 -15.72 18.82
N GLU A 166 16.18 -15.53 18.17
CA GLU A 166 17.46 -15.30 18.85
C GLU A 166 17.72 -13.81 19.15
N ILE A 167 16.77 -12.95 18.82
CA ILE A 167 16.80 -11.51 19.09
C ILE A 167 15.80 -11.20 20.22
N THR A 168 16.17 -10.28 21.11
CA THR A 168 15.22 -9.67 22.04
C THR A 168 14.67 -8.39 21.42
N TRP A 169 13.38 -8.41 21.09
CA TRP A 169 12.68 -7.28 20.45
C TRP A 169 12.25 -6.26 21.50
N VAL A 170 12.79 -5.05 21.43
CA VAL A 170 12.45 -3.95 22.33
C VAL A 170 11.45 -3.04 21.65
N VAL A 171 10.25 -2.90 22.22
CA VAL A 171 9.13 -2.18 21.61
C VAL A 171 8.72 -0.95 22.45
N ASP A 172 8.23 0.11 21.79
CA ASP A 172 7.84 1.34 22.45
C ASP A 172 6.32 1.51 22.62
N ARG A 173 5.54 0.59 22.08
CA ARG A 173 4.07 0.60 22.20
C ARG A 173 3.44 -0.77 22.06
N SER A 174 2.17 -0.87 22.50
CA SER A 174 1.33 -2.05 22.29
C SER A 174 0.98 -2.25 20.81
N GLU A 175 0.55 -3.46 20.50
CA GLU A 175 0.08 -3.82 19.16
C GLU A 175 -1.26 -3.17 18.79
N ASP A 176 -1.48 -2.95 17.51
CA ASP A 176 -2.75 -2.40 17.01
C ASP A 176 -3.87 -3.44 17.16
N VAL A 177 -3.59 -4.70 16.85
CA VAL A 177 -4.44 -5.86 17.08
C VAL A 177 -3.76 -6.77 18.11
N GLU A 178 -4.49 -7.21 19.12
CA GLU A 178 -3.92 -8.08 20.16
C GLU A 178 -3.44 -9.41 19.58
N PHE A 179 -2.26 -9.87 20.00
CA PHE A 179 -1.78 -11.21 19.74
C PHE A 179 -0.99 -11.73 20.94
N THR A 180 -0.90 -13.04 21.07
CA THR A 180 -0.09 -13.68 22.10
C THR A 180 1.24 -14.11 21.49
N PRO A 181 2.37 -13.56 21.93
CA PRO A 181 3.68 -13.97 21.45
C PRO A 181 3.90 -15.48 21.64
N PRO A 182 4.42 -16.20 20.64
CA PRO A 182 4.70 -17.62 20.77
C PRO A 182 5.80 -17.88 21.80
N ARG A 183 5.80 -19.08 22.36
CA ARG A 183 6.82 -19.50 23.34
C ARG A 183 8.22 -19.35 22.74
N GLY A 184 9.12 -18.71 23.52
CA GLY A 184 10.51 -18.48 23.14
C GLY A 184 10.77 -17.17 22.39
N LEU A 185 9.73 -16.46 21.94
CA LEU A 185 9.88 -15.10 21.42
C LEU A 185 10.04 -14.11 22.58
N LYS A 186 11.10 -13.30 22.53
CA LYS A 186 11.41 -12.30 23.56
C LYS A 186 10.99 -10.92 23.10
N ILE A 187 9.98 -10.35 23.74
CA ILE A 187 9.52 -8.97 23.51
C ILE A 187 9.56 -8.22 24.84
N GLU A 188 10.22 -7.09 24.87
CA GLU A 188 10.37 -6.20 26.02
C GLU A 188 9.80 -4.82 25.69
N MET A 189 9.04 -4.23 26.61
CA MET A 189 8.62 -2.83 26.51
C MET A 189 9.76 -1.93 26.97
N ILE A 190 9.99 -0.80 26.30
CA ILE A 190 10.94 0.21 26.79
C ILE A 190 10.51 0.74 28.15
N PRO A 191 11.46 1.14 29.03
CA PRO A 191 11.13 1.77 30.30
C PRO A 191 10.32 3.07 30.09
N SER A 192 9.41 3.35 31.02
CA SER A 192 8.62 4.59 31.01
C SER A 192 9.53 5.82 30.95
N GLY A 193 9.19 6.78 30.11
CA GLY A 193 9.95 8.02 29.91
C GLY A 193 11.18 7.89 29.00
N LYS A 194 11.54 6.68 28.54
CA LYS A 194 12.59 6.48 27.52
C LYS A 194 12.05 6.67 26.11
N HIS A 195 12.92 7.02 25.20
CA HIS A 195 12.63 7.14 23.77
C HIS A 195 13.58 6.24 22.96
N MET A 196 13.04 5.48 22.03
CA MET A 196 13.80 4.51 21.24
C MET A 196 14.99 5.15 20.51
N ASP A 197 14.80 6.31 19.91
CA ASP A 197 15.85 7.06 19.20
C ASP A 197 17.03 7.44 20.13
N THR A 198 16.73 7.85 21.38
CA THR A 198 17.72 8.17 22.38
C THR A 198 18.47 6.92 22.84
N MET A 199 17.73 5.85 23.13
CA MET A 199 18.33 4.57 23.54
C MET A 199 19.29 4.03 22.45
N LEU A 200 18.94 4.19 21.18
CA LEU A 200 19.84 3.83 20.07
C LEU A 200 21.08 4.72 20.04
N ALA A 201 20.93 6.04 20.14
CA ALA A 201 22.07 6.98 20.08
C ALA A 201 23.02 6.80 21.27
N GLU A 202 22.51 6.45 22.45
CA GLU A 202 23.30 6.21 23.66
C GLU A 202 23.87 4.78 23.74
N GLY A 203 23.42 3.86 22.87
CA GLY A 203 23.86 2.48 22.81
C GLY A 203 23.21 1.58 23.87
N GLU A 204 22.12 2.02 24.51
CA GLU A 204 21.30 1.17 25.41
C GLU A 204 20.65 0.03 24.63
N ILE A 205 20.34 0.25 23.36
CA ILE A 205 20.03 -0.76 22.35
C ILE A 205 21.05 -0.64 21.21
N PRO A 206 21.70 -1.74 20.80
CA PRO A 206 22.74 -1.70 19.77
C PRO A 206 22.20 -1.47 18.36
N ALA A 207 20.95 -1.85 18.11
CA ALA A 207 20.31 -1.73 16.80
C ALA A 207 18.83 -1.44 16.91
N MET A 208 18.24 -0.93 15.82
CA MET A 208 16.82 -0.66 15.68
C MET A 208 16.37 -0.95 14.24
N ILE A 209 15.21 -1.59 14.09
CA ILE A 209 14.45 -1.64 12.85
C ILE A 209 13.25 -0.70 12.97
N ASN A 210 13.05 0.17 12.00
CA ASN A 210 12.01 1.20 12.13
C ASN A 210 11.35 1.51 10.78
N PRO A 211 10.03 1.73 10.72
CA PRO A 211 9.36 2.12 9.49
C PRO A 211 9.73 3.52 8.97
N TYR A 212 10.37 4.35 9.78
CA TYR A 212 10.82 5.71 9.43
C TYR A 212 12.29 5.94 9.83
N ILE A 213 12.87 7.01 9.31
CA ILE A 213 14.26 7.40 9.61
C ILE A 213 14.32 7.98 11.02
N PRO A 214 15.14 7.45 11.95
CA PRO A 214 15.23 7.94 13.31
C PRO A 214 15.88 9.33 13.37
N LYS A 215 15.50 10.10 14.40
CA LYS A 215 15.98 11.48 14.59
C LYS A 215 17.50 11.61 14.55
N PRO A 216 18.31 10.73 15.19
CA PRO A 216 19.78 10.82 15.10
C PRO A 216 20.30 10.82 13.67
N ILE A 217 19.75 10.01 12.77
CA ILE A 217 20.14 10.02 11.36
C ILE A 217 19.76 11.34 10.68
N VAL A 218 18.53 11.84 10.93
CA VAL A 218 18.05 13.10 10.34
C VAL A 218 18.88 14.30 10.80
N SER A 219 19.31 14.30 12.06
CA SER A 219 20.14 15.37 12.63
C SER A 219 21.64 15.25 12.32
N GLY A 220 22.05 14.19 11.64
CA GLY A 220 23.48 13.95 11.33
C GLY A 220 24.30 13.50 12.54
N ASP A 221 23.66 12.90 13.55
CA ASP A 221 24.36 12.35 14.73
C ASP A 221 25.22 11.16 14.32
N SER A 222 26.54 11.32 14.39
CA SER A 222 27.53 10.32 13.98
C SER A 222 27.54 9.04 14.84
N ARG A 223 26.83 9.02 15.96
CA ARG A 223 26.70 7.82 16.82
C ARG A 223 25.84 6.73 16.20
N VAL A 224 24.99 7.08 15.22
CA VAL A 224 24.05 6.16 14.58
C VAL A 224 24.28 6.12 13.08
N THR A 225 24.26 4.93 12.50
CA THR A 225 24.36 4.71 11.06
C THR A 225 23.42 3.62 10.59
N ARG A 226 23.31 3.42 9.26
CA ARG A 226 22.63 2.25 8.70
C ARG A 226 23.51 1.03 8.72
N LEU A 227 22.93 -0.13 9.03
CA LEU A 227 23.63 -1.43 8.90
C LEU A 227 23.99 -1.74 7.44
N PHE A 228 23.14 -1.30 6.51
CA PHE A 228 23.36 -1.42 5.06
C PHE A 228 23.59 0.00 4.49
N PRO A 229 24.84 0.51 4.49
CA PRO A 229 25.11 1.87 3.99
C PRO A 229 24.82 2.01 2.49
N ASN A 230 25.02 0.93 1.72
CA ASN A 230 24.70 0.79 0.30
C ASN A 230 23.33 0.11 0.08
N TYR A 231 22.32 0.47 0.88
CA TYR A 231 21.02 -0.21 0.88
C TYR A 231 20.34 -0.23 -0.49
N LYS A 232 20.54 0.77 -1.36
CA LYS A 232 19.94 0.81 -2.68
C LYS A 232 20.40 -0.38 -3.53
N GLU A 233 21.70 -0.61 -3.60
CA GLU A 233 22.30 -1.72 -4.34
C GLU A 233 21.88 -3.09 -3.76
N VAL A 234 21.83 -3.17 -2.42
CA VAL A 234 21.36 -4.38 -1.72
C VAL A 234 19.86 -4.66 -2.03
N GLU A 235 19.02 -3.63 -2.04
CA GLU A 235 17.60 -3.74 -2.35
C GLU A 235 17.35 -4.08 -3.83
N MET A 236 18.16 -3.55 -4.75
CA MET A 236 18.11 -3.91 -6.17
C MET A 236 18.51 -5.38 -6.41
N GLU A 237 19.57 -5.85 -5.72
CA GLU A 237 20.00 -7.25 -5.81
C GLU A 237 18.96 -8.18 -5.17
N TYR A 238 18.38 -7.81 -4.02
CA TYR A 238 17.28 -8.55 -3.41
C TYR A 238 16.09 -8.68 -4.39
N PHE A 239 15.70 -7.59 -5.04
CA PHE A 239 14.61 -7.62 -6.03
C PHE A 239 14.96 -8.52 -7.22
N LYS A 240 16.17 -8.42 -7.73
CA LYS A 240 16.65 -9.25 -8.86
C LYS A 240 16.58 -10.75 -8.52
N GLN A 241 16.95 -11.12 -7.29
CA GLN A 241 16.93 -12.52 -6.84
C GLN A 241 15.51 -13.03 -6.56
N THR A 242 14.65 -12.17 -6.00
CA THR A 242 13.36 -12.58 -5.46
C THR A 242 12.17 -12.15 -6.29
N GLY A 243 12.27 -11.06 -7.06
CA GLY A 243 11.13 -10.40 -7.71
C GLY A 243 10.17 -9.74 -6.70
N ILE A 244 10.59 -9.58 -5.43
CA ILE A 244 9.72 -9.08 -4.37
C ILE A 244 9.98 -7.59 -4.13
N PHE A 245 8.97 -6.76 -4.38
CA PHE A 245 8.89 -5.39 -3.88
C PHE A 245 7.88 -5.35 -2.74
N PRO A 246 8.32 -5.30 -1.47
CA PRO A 246 7.50 -5.61 -0.31
C PRO A 246 6.24 -4.76 -0.15
N ILE A 247 5.09 -5.42 -0.07
CA ILE A 247 3.80 -4.80 0.25
C ILE A 247 3.76 -4.47 1.74
N MET A 248 3.45 -3.22 2.08
CA MET A 248 3.34 -2.74 3.46
C MET A 248 1.90 -2.65 3.93
N HIS A 249 1.02 -2.14 3.08
CA HIS A 249 -0.37 -1.87 3.45
C HIS A 249 -1.33 -2.46 2.42
N VAL A 250 -2.50 -2.82 2.91
CA VAL A 250 -3.68 -3.23 2.13
C VAL A 250 -4.76 -2.17 2.21
N THR A 251 -5.72 -2.19 1.31
CA THR A 251 -6.93 -1.38 1.40
C THR A 251 -8.03 -2.23 2.03
N ALA A 252 -8.12 -2.15 3.37
CA ALA A 252 -9.12 -2.85 4.16
C ALA A 252 -10.44 -2.10 4.16
N MET A 253 -11.54 -2.82 4.36
CA MET A 253 -12.87 -2.25 4.47
C MET A 253 -13.76 -3.07 5.40
N LYS A 254 -14.83 -2.45 5.89
CA LYS A 254 -15.83 -3.14 6.71
C LYS A 254 -16.46 -4.28 5.92
N GLN A 255 -16.52 -5.46 6.51
CA GLN A 255 -17.07 -6.63 5.85
C GLN A 255 -18.55 -6.45 5.49
N GLU A 256 -19.34 -5.78 6.35
CA GLU A 256 -20.76 -5.51 6.11
C GLU A 256 -21.03 -4.70 4.84
N ILE A 257 -20.09 -3.84 4.40
CA ILE A 257 -20.25 -3.07 3.16
C ILE A 257 -20.13 -4.01 1.95
N VAL A 258 -19.18 -4.94 2.00
CA VAL A 258 -18.97 -5.92 0.93
C VAL A 258 -20.14 -6.88 0.84
N GLU A 259 -20.67 -7.34 1.98
CA GLU A 259 -21.83 -8.23 2.03
C GLU A 259 -23.11 -7.57 1.49
N LYS A 260 -23.34 -6.31 1.83
CA LYS A 260 -24.52 -5.55 1.37
C LYS A 260 -24.39 -5.06 -0.07
N HIS A 261 -23.17 -4.75 -0.50
CA HIS A 261 -22.90 -4.08 -1.78
C HIS A 261 -21.62 -4.64 -2.44
N PRO A 262 -21.60 -5.90 -2.90
CA PRO A 262 -20.38 -6.55 -3.43
C PRO A 262 -19.71 -5.77 -4.57
N TRP A 263 -20.48 -5.08 -5.41
CA TRP A 263 -19.99 -4.28 -6.54
C TRP A 263 -19.09 -3.09 -6.11
N VAL A 264 -19.17 -2.66 -4.85
CA VAL A 264 -18.35 -1.57 -4.30
C VAL A 264 -16.86 -1.89 -4.40
N THR A 265 -16.49 -3.14 -4.21
CA THR A 265 -15.08 -3.59 -4.25
C THR A 265 -14.46 -3.39 -5.63
N VAL A 266 -15.18 -3.78 -6.68
CA VAL A 266 -14.75 -3.60 -8.07
C VAL A 266 -14.69 -2.12 -8.45
N SER A 267 -15.71 -1.33 -8.07
CA SER A 267 -15.76 0.11 -8.33
C SER A 267 -14.59 0.85 -7.67
N LEU A 268 -14.29 0.51 -6.41
CA LEU A 268 -13.14 1.08 -5.69
C LEU A 268 -11.80 0.68 -6.33
N ALA A 269 -11.60 -0.59 -6.63
CA ALA A 269 -10.36 -1.07 -7.22
C ALA A 269 -10.09 -0.37 -8.57
N LYS A 270 -11.12 -0.26 -9.42
CA LYS A 270 -11.06 0.47 -10.69
C LYS A 270 -10.70 1.95 -10.49
N ALA A 271 -11.33 2.61 -9.50
CA ALA A 271 -11.07 4.02 -9.22
C ALA A 271 -9.65 4.26 -8.70
N PHE A 272 -9.13 3.39 -7.82
CA PHE A 272 -7.73 3.45 -7.38
C PHE A 272 -6.76 3.21 -8.53
N GLU A 273 -7.04 2.26 -9.44
CA GLU A 273 -6.22 2.01 -10.62
C GLU A 273 -6.20 3.24 -11.54
N GLN A 274 -7.35 3.82 -11.83
CA GLN A 274 -7.44 5.05 -12.63
C GLN A 274 -6.68 6.22 -11.99
N ALA A 275 -6.76 6.38 -10.68
CA ALA A 275 -6.03 7.40 -9.94
C ALA A 275 -4.52 7.20 -10.03
N LYS A 276 -4.03 5.96 -9.89
CA LYS A 276 -2.63 5.60 -10.07
C LYS A 276 -2.14 5.96 -11.48
N GLN A 277 -2.91 5.62 -12.50
CA GLN A 277 -2.56 5.93 -13.90
C GLN A 277 -2.51 7.44 -14.16
N VAL A 278 -3.41 8.24 -13.57
CA VAL A 278 -3.34 9.71 -13.64
C VAL A 278 -2.08 10.22 -12.96
N ALA A 279 -1.75 9.70 -11.78
CA ALA A 279 -0.55 10.07 -11.04
C ALA A 279 0.73 9.75 -11.83
N TYR A 280 0.82 8.56 -12.42
CA TYR A 280 1.97 8.16 -13.23
C TYR A 280 2.19 9.12 -14.41
N ARG A 281 1.11 9.49 -15.12
CA ARG A 281 1.21 10.52 -16.20
C ARG A 281 1.68 11.88 -15.69
N ARG A 282 1.28 12.27 -14.48
CA ARG A 282 1.74 13.53 -13.85
C ARG A 282 3.22 13.49 -13.50
N VAL A 283 3.70 12.44 -12.84
CA VAL A 283 5.07 12.36 -12.33
C VAL A 283 6.14 12.17 -13.41
N VAL A 284 5.77 11.75 -14.61
CA VAL A 284 6.68 11.75 -15.76
C VAL A 284 7.14 13.19 -16.10
N ASN A 285 6.33 14.21 -15.80
CA ASN A 285 6.74 15.60 -15.98
C ASN A 285 7.71 16.01 -14.84
N PRO A 286 9.00 16.28 -15.14
CA PRO A 286 10.01 16.58 -14.11
C PRO A 286 9.73 17.87 -13.33
N ARG A 287 8.79 18.72 -13.78
CA ARG A 287 8.42 19.95 -13.07
C ARG A 287 7.50 19.68 -11.87
N VAL A 288 6.85 18.52 -11.81
CA VAL A 288 5.91 18.16 -10.72
C VAL A 288 6.66 17.81 -9.44
N VAL A 289 7.84 17.22 -9.56
CA VAL A 289 8.66 16.80 -8.42
C VAL A 289 9.90 17.71 -8.35
N PRO A 290 10.11 18.46 -7.24
CA PRO A 290 11.23 19.38 -7.12
C PRO A 290 12.55 18.66 -6.79
N LEU A 291 12.95 17.71 -7.63
CA LEU A 291 14.20 16.94 -7.53
C LEU A 291 14.97 17.05 -8.84
N ALA A 292 16.23 17.50 -8.75
CA ALA A 292 17.07 17.75 -9.91
C ALA A 292 17.29 16.51 -10.80
N TRP A 293 17.37 15.33 -10.19
CA TRP A 293 17.65 14.06 -10.86
C TRP A 293 16.41 13.15 -10.98
N TRP A 294 15.20 13.72 -10.87
CA TRP A 294 13.96 12.95 -10.85
C TRP A 294 13.80 12.03 -12.06
N SER A 295 13.98 12.55 -13.28
CA SER A 295 13.84 11.73 -14.49
C SER A 295 14.79 10.54 -14.52
N HIS A 296 16.06 10.73 -14.10
CA HIS A 296 17.01 9.64 -13.99
C HIS A 296 16.54 8.57 -12.98
N THR A 297 16.07 9.01 -11.82
CA THR A 297 15.55 8.10 -10.77
C THR A 297 14.32 7.33 -11.25
N TRP A 298 13.43 8.02 -11.98
CA TRP A 298 12.27 7.40 -12.59
C TRP A 298 12.65 6.33 -13.62
N ASP A 299 13.55 6.66 -14.57
CA ASP A 299 14.00 5.73 -15.60
C ASP A 299 14.71 4.51 -15.01
N GLU A 300 15.54 4.71 -13.98
CA GLU A 300 16.21 3.61 -13.26
C GLU A 300 15.20 2.69 -12.57
N GLN A 301 14.17 3.27 -11.92
CA GLN A 301 13.08 2.49 -11.32
C GLN A 301 12.34 1.65 -12.36
N GLN A 302 11.99 2.24 -13.53
CA GLN A 302 11.30 1.53 -14.60
C GLN A 302 12.13 0.36 -15.14
N LYS A 303 13.45 0.55 -15.30
CA LYS A 303 14.37 -0.51 -15.73
C LYS A 303 14.50 -1.63 -14.71
N THR A 304 14.48 -1.30 -13.42
CA THR A 304 14.71 -2.26 -12.33
C THR A 304 13.44 -3.00 -11.93
N LEU A 305 12.33 -2.28 -11.72
CA LEU A 305 11.11 -2.81 -11.14
C LEU A 305 10.00 -3.06 -12.17
N GLY A 306 10.22 -2.67 -13.43
CA GLY A 306 9.21 -2.73 -14.49
C GLY A 306 8.29 -1.51 -14.54
N PRO A 307 7.33 -1.51 -15.49
CA PRO A 307 6.52 -0.33 -15.80
C PRO A 307 5.48 0.03 -14.73
N ASP A 308 5.06 -0.92 -13.90
CA ASP A 308 4.10 -0.70 -12.83
C ASP A 308 4.52 -1.39 -11.52
N PRO A 309 5.50 -0.83 -10.79
CA PRO A 309 5.93 -1.42 -9.51
C PRO A 309 4.85 -1.36 -8.42
N TRP A 310 3.82 -0.52 -8.57
CA TRP A 310 2.64 -0.46 -7.71
C TRP A 310 1.42 -1.19 -8.30
N ALA A 311 1.63 -2.24 -9.10
CA ALA A 311 0.54 -3.03 -9.64
C ALA A 311 -0.45 -3.48 -8.55
N TYR A 312 -1.74 -3.30 -8.81
CA TYR A 312 -2.84 -3.79 -7.98
C TYR A 312 -3.33 -5.16 -8.46
N GLY A 313 -4.32 -5.72 -7.78
CA GLY A 313 -4.86 -7.03 -8.12
C GLY A 313 -4.03 -8.20 -7.60
N LEU A 314 -4.49 -9.41 -7.91
CA LEU A 314 -3.90 -10.67 -7.47
C LEU A 314 -3.09 -11.36 -8.58
N GLY A 315 -2.43 -10.60 -9.45
CA GLY A 315 -1.49 -11.14 -10.44
C GLY A 315 -0.29 -11.85 -9.80
N GLU A 316 0.48 -12.59 -10.59
CA GLU A 316 1.55 -13.48 -10.14
C GLU A 316 2.54 -12.80 -9.18
N THR A 317 3.03 -11.61 -9.53
CA THR A 317 3.97 -10.84 -8.69
C THR A 317 3.39 -10.51 -7.32
N ASN A 318 2.11 -10.11 -7.26
CA ASN A 318 1.44 -9.81 -6.01
C ASN A 318 1.17 -11.07 -5.20
N ARG A 319 0.75 -12.16 -5.83
CA ARG A 319 0.57 -13.46 -5.16
C ARG A 319 1.86 -13.91 -4.49
N LYS A 320 3.00 -13.82 -5.18
CA LYS A 320 4.32 -14.14 -4.60
C LYS A 320 4.64 -13.27 -3.37
N ASN A 321 4.41 -11.94 -3.46
CA ASN A 321 4.60 -11.04 -2.33
C ASN A 321 3.72 -11.42 -1.14
N LEU A 322 2.43 -11.66 -1.38
CA LEU A 322 1.45 -12.01 -0.35
C LEU A 322 1.78 -13.35 0.30
N GLN A 323 2.06 -14.39 -0.48
CA GLN A 323 2.46 -15.70 0.03
C GLN A 323 3.71 -15.60 0.92
N THR A 324 4.69 -14.78 0.51
CA THR A 324 5.91 -14.58 1.31
C THR A 324 5.61 -13.93 2.66
N ILE A 325 4.84 -12.84 2.69
CA ILE A 325 4.54 -12.19 3.98
C ILE A 325 3.57 -12.99 4.83
N ILE A 326 2.64 -13.75 4.26
CA ILE A 326 1.77 -14.69 5.00
C ILE A 326 2.64 -15.75 5.69
N ARG A 327 3.56 -16.38 4.96
CA ARG A 327 4.53 -17.34 5.52
C ARG A 327 5.37 -16.69 6.64
N TYR A 328 5.86 -15.47 6.45
CA TYR A 328 6.59 -14.76 7.50
C TYR A 328 5.74 -14.47 8.73
N CYS A 329 4.46 -14.15 8.55
CA CYS A 329 3.53 -13.95 9.69
C CYS A 329 3.31 -15.25 10.48
N ASP A 330 3.17 -16.39 9.80
CA ASP A 330 3.05 -17.69 10.44
C ASP A 330 4.35 -18.08 11.18
N GLN A 331 5.50 -18.05 10.52
CA GLN A 331 6.80 -18.36 11.12
C GLN A 331 7.13 -17.50 12.34
N GLN A 332 6.70 -16.23 12.33
CA GLN A 332 6.88 -15.30 13.43
C GLN A 332 5.78 -15.40 14.51
N GLY A 333 4.80 -16.27 14.32
CA GLY A 333 3.75 -16.56 15.30
C GLY A 333 2.69 -15.47 15.44
N LEU A 334 2.52 -14.63 14.41
CA LEU A 334 1.47 -13.60 14.36
C LEU A 334 0.10 -14.21 14.02
N ILE A 335 0.10 -15.29 13.26
CA ILE A 335 -1.05 -16.11 12.89
C ILE A 335 -0.70 -17.58 13.19
N GLY A 336 -1.69 -18.46 13.28
CA GLY A 336 -1.48 -19.85 13.68
C GLY A 336 -1.35 -20.83 12.51
N ARG A 337 -1.47 -20.37 11.27
CA ARG A 337 -1.20 -21.08 10.03
C ARG A 337 -1.08 -20.12 8.87
N GLU A 338 -0.51 -20.56 7.78
CA GLU A 338 -0.61 -19.83 6.52
C GLU A 338 -2.08 -19.80 6.06
N MET A 339 -2.61 -18.57 5.89
CA MET A 339 -3.95 -18.33 5.34
C MET A 339 -3.84 -18.25 3.82
N SER A 340 -4.87 -18.69 3.09
CA SER A 340 -4.91 -18.51 1.64
C SER A 340 -5.15 -17.04 1.28
N ILE A 341 -4.74 -16.66 0.08
CA ILE A 341 -4.99 -15.29 -0.44
C ILE A 341 -6.50 -15.05 -0.57
N GLU A 342 -7.25 -16.07 -0.94
CA GLU A 342 -8.70 -16.04 -1.12
C GLU A 342 -9.46 -15.89 0.21
N GLU A 343 -8.87 -16.33 1.33
CA GLU A 343 -9.41 -16.05 2.68
C GLU A 343 -9.18 -14.58 3.09
N LEU A 344 -8.18 -13.92 2.52
CA LEU A 344 -7.73 -12.60 2.93
C LEU A 344 -8.26 -11.48 2.04
N PHE A 345 -8.49 -11.74 0.76
CA PHE A 345 -8.84 -10.70 -0.20
C PHE A 345 -10.11 -11.04 -0.96
N VAL A 346 -10.94 -10.01 -1.16
CA VAL A 346 -12.07 -10.09 -2.09
C VAL A 346 -11.52 -9.98 -3.51
N ASP A 347 -11.94 -10.88 -4.38
CA ASP A 347 -11.63 -10.77 -5.80
C ASP A 347 -12.28 -9.52 -6.40
N THR A 348 -11.49 -8.72 -7.10
CA THR A 348 -11.94 -7.50 -7.76
C THR A 348 -11.75 -7.56 -9.27
N ASP A 349 -11.36 -8.73 -9.79
CA ASP A 349 -11.34 -8.96 -11.21
C ASP A 349 -12.80 -9.05 -11.70
N PRO A 350 -13.24 -8.19 -12.62
CA PRO A 350 -14.61 -8.26 -13.15
C PRO A 350 -14.91 -9.59 -13.87
N GLY A 351 -13.92 -10.49 -13.99
CA GLY A 351 -14.01 -11.68 -14.83
C GLY A 351 -14.13 -11.26 -16.30
N ASP A 352 -13.86 -12.13 -17.22
CA ASP A 352 -14.33 -12.03 -18.61
C ASP A 352 -15.87 -12.15 -18.62
N ALA A 353 -16.57 -11.10 -18.18
CA ALA A 353 -17.96 -10.90 -18.55
C ALA A 353 -17.94 -10.74 -20.07
N GLY A 354 -18.27 -11.84 -20.76
CA GLY A 354 -18.12 -12.04 -22.20
C GLY A 354 -18.37 -10.76 -22.98
N GLY A 355 -17.29 -10.13 -23.39
CA GLY A 355 -17.32 -8.95 -24.22
C GLY A 355 -17.88 -9.38 -25.55
N ASP A 356 -19.11 -9.01 -25.79
CA ASP A 356 -19.66 -8.89 -27.14
C ASP A 356 -18.70 -7.96 -27.92
N GLU A 357 -17.85 -8.54 -28.76
CA GLU A 357 -17.03 -7.80 -29.71
C GLU A 357 -17.95 -7.14 -30.75
N GLY A 358 -18.59 -6.04 -30.31
CA GLY A 358 -19.25 -5.12 -31.20
C GLY A 358 -18.21 -4.40 -32.04
N HIS A 359 -17.99 -4.90 -33.25
CA HIS A 359 -17.32 -4.18 -34.31
C HIS A 359 -17.96 -2.79 -34.50
N TYR A 360 -17.16 -1.74 -34.25
CA TYR A 360 -17.36 -0.43 -34.89
C TYR A 360 -16.02 0.13 -35.38
#